data_3871a521313583a2348aa508e52c4242
#
_entry.id   3871a521313583a2348aa508e52c4242
#
_cell.length_a   1.000
_cell.length_b   1.000
_cell.length_c   1.000
_cell.angle_alpha   90.00
_cell.angle_beta   90.00
_cell.angle_gamma   90.00
#
_symmetry.space_group_name_H-M   'P 1'
#
loop_
_entity.id
_entity.type
_entity.pdbx_description
1 polymer ?
#
loop_
_entity_poly.entity_id
_entity_poly.type
_entity_poly.pdbx_seq_one_letter_code
_entity_poly.pdbx_strand_id
1 'polypeptide(L)'
;PQHSTPPSSRAAPRLPPPQALPTPAPCVANSSVHNVSGFAKLPGHVQDFMRYQHCRSFPALLGTPGKCGGPEGSPNIFLLLAIKSLPVNYERREVIRKTWGQERTFKGAFIRRVFLVGVAPSTRDAKKLNGLLRLEQREHGDVLQWDFRDTFFNLTLKQVLFHAWLEEHCPGVRFIFNGDDDVFVNTDNVVRFAMATQGAQEQHLMVGQLLVNNVPVRLRRSKYFVPTQLLASERYPPYCGGGGMLMSGFTARVVSRESRGIALFPIDDVYLGMCLEKAGLLPASHAGIRTMGVGVLANTDPFDPCYYRELLAVHRFVPYEMAVMWQAIHEPRLLCSRRVS
;
A
#
# COMPACT_ATOMS: atom_id res chain seq x y z
N PRO A 1 56.68 32.94 35.01
CA PRO A 1 55.80 31.98 34.41
C PRO A 1 54.45 32.63 34.22
N GLN A 2 54.14 32.89 32.93
CA GLN A 2 52.88 33.50 32.51
C GLN A 2 51.85 32.38 32.30
N HIS A 3 50.71 32.43 33.00
CA HIS A 3 49.56 31.60 32.81
C HIS A 3 48.73 32.16 31.65
N SER A 4 48.67 31.46 30.53
CA SER A 4 47.78 31.73 29.42
C SER A 4 46.43 30.99 29.64
N THR A 5 45.34 31.73 29.75
CA THR A 5 43.96 31.25 29.76
C THR A 5 43.53 30.79 28.37
N PRO A 6 42.79 29.65 28.21
CA PRO A 6 42.29 29.22 26.92
C PRO A 6 41.08 30.07 26.48
N PRO A 7 40.83 30.21 25.14
CA PRO A 7 39.76 31.04 24.63
C PRO A 7 38.38 30.37 24.83
N SER A 8 37.45 31.19 25.27
CA SER A 8 36.03 30.86 25.43
C SER A 8 35.40 30.36 24.12
N SER A 9 34.86 29.13 24.11
CA SER A 9 34.11 28.60 23.01
C SER A 9 32.76 29.32 22.86
N ARG A 10 32.57 30.08 21.79
CA ARG A 10 31.28 30.63 21.40
C ARG A 10 30.34 29.49 21.05
N ALA A 11 29.21 29.35 21.78
CA ALA A 11 28.15 28.45 21.49
C ALA A 11 27.52 28.80 20.12
N ALA A 12 27.37 27.82 19.22
CA ALA A 12 26.70 27.99 17.95
C ALA A 12 25.21 28.37 18.16
N PRO A 13 24.65 29.25 17.31
CA PRO A 13 23.25 29.66 17.43
C PRO A 13 22.34 28.44 17.27
N ARG A 14 21.45 28.22 18.23
CA ARG A 14 20.41 27.21 18.14
C ARG A 14 19.46 27.60 17.01
N LEU A 15 19.31 26.72 16.01
CA LEU A 15 18.25 26.83 15.00
C LEU A 15 16.88 26.87 15.69
N PRO A 16 15.97 27.73 15.26
CA PRO A 16 14.60 27.74 15.78
C PRO A 16 13.94 26.37 15.54
N PRO A 17 13.06 25.91 16.44
CA PRO A 17 12.33 24.67 16.23
C PRO A 17 11.53 24.75 14.93
N PRO A 18 11.43 23.65 14.17
CA PRO A 18 10.65 23.63 12.94
C PRO A 18 9.21 24.10 13.25
N GLN A 19 8.74 25.09 12.50
CA GLN A 19 7.35 25.55 12.60
C GLN A 19 6.44 24.37 12.28
N ALA A 20 5.57 24.01 13.22
CA ALA A 20 4.55 23.00 13.00
C ALA A 20 3.66 23.48 11.84
N LEU A 21 3.57 22.67 10.79
CA LEU A 21 2.63 22.92 9.68
C LEU A 21 1.20 23.02 10.28
N PRO A 22 0.39 23.94 9.79
CA PRO A 22 -0.99 24.09 10.29
C PRO A 22 -1.74 22.77 10.12
N THR A 23 -2.27 22.24 11.21
CA THR A 23 -3.11 21.05 11.20
C THR A 23 -4.29 21.30 10.27
N PRO A 24 -4.57 20.44 9.27
CA PRO A 24 -5.73 20.63 8.42
C PRO A 24 -7.01 20.67 9.26
N ALA A 25 -7.93 21.55 8.91
CA ALA A 25 -9.22 21.62 9.57
C ALA A 25 -9.93 20.25 9.49
N PRO A 26 -10.63 19.83 10.57
CA PRO A 26 -11.39 18.58 10.55
C PRO A 26 -12.35 18.55 9.37
N CYS A 27 -12.39 17.45 8.65
CA CYS A 27 -13.33 17.29 7.56
C CYS A 27 -14.75 17.15 8.10
N VAL A 28 -15.68 17.98 7.59
CA VAL A 28 -17.08 18.04 8.02
C VAL A 28 -17.93 17.20 7.07
N ALA A 29 -18.94 16.51 7.62
CA ALA A 29 -19.87 15.70 6.82
C ALA A 29 -20.59 16.55 5.77
N ASN A 30 -20.66 16.07 4.54
CA ASN A 30 -21.44 16.67 3.48
C ASN A 30 -22.95 16.38 3.72
N SER A 31 -23.72 17.38 4.15
CA SER A 31 -25.15 17.22 4.38
C SER A 31 -25.99 17.14 3.09
N SER A 32 -25.47 17.60 1.95
CA SER A 32 -26.21 17.56 0.68
C SER A 32 -26.50 16.15 0.18
N VAL A 33 -25.75 15.13 0.67
CA VAL A 33 -26.00 13.72 0.33
C VAL A 33 -27.39 13.24 0.78
N HIS A 34 -28.02 13.91 1.73
CA HIS A 34 -29.39 13.59 2.15
C HIS A 34 -30.42 13.81 1.03
N ASN A 35 -30.10 14.65 0.04
CA ASN A 35 -30.94 14.91 -1.14
C ASN A 35 -30.79 13.83 -2.23
N VAL A 36 -29.81 12.91 -2.08
CA VAL A 36 -29.63 11.81 -3.02
C VAL A 36 -30.78 10.80 -2.87
N SER A 37 -31.45 10.50 -3.97
CA SER A 37 -32.59 9.58 -3.97
C SER A 37 -32.22 8.22 -3.36
N GLY A 38 -33.01 7.76 -2.40
CA GLY A 38 -32.80 6.49 -1.71
C GLY A 38 -31.67 6.46 -0.68
N PHE A 39 -30.98 7.58 -0.41
CA PHE A 39 -29.87 7.66 0.56
C PHE A 39 -30.24 7.10 1.93
N ALA A 40 -31.38 7.49 2.50
CA ALA A 40 -31.83 7.06 3.82
C ALA A 40 -32.05 5.53 3.92
N LYS A 41 -32.24 4.85 2.78
CA LYS A 41 -32.42 3.39 2.72
C LYS A 41 -31.09 2.63 2.56
N LEU A 42 -29.95 3.30 2.36
CA LEU A 42 -28.66 2.67 2.24
C LEU A 42 -28.15 2.13 3.59
N PRO A 43 -27.29 1.10 3.61
CA PRO A 43 -26.61 0.67 4.83
C PRO A 43 -25.82 1.81 5.48
N GLY A 44 -25.76 1.87 6.82
CA GLY A 44 -25.14 2.96 7.57
C GLY A 44 -23.70 3.27 7.15
N HIS A 45 -22.88 2.22 6.91
CA HIS A 45 -21.50 2.39 6.48
C HIS A 45 -21.37 3.02 5.07
N VAL A 46 -22.36 2.79 4.18
CA VAL A 46 -22.40 3.43 2.85
C VAL A 46 -22.82 4.90 2.99
N GLN A 47 -23.81 5.17 3.85
CA GLN A 47 -24.20 6.54 4.15
C GLN A 47 -23.04 7.35 4.74
N ASP A 48 -22.28 6.76 5.66
CA ASP A 48 -21.09 7.39 6.24
C ASP A 48 -20.02 7.63 5.19
N PHE A 49 -19.75 6.65 4.33
CA PHE A 49 -18.82 6.82 3.22
C PHE A 49 -19.25 8.00 2.34
N MET A 50 -20.51 8.08 1.93
CA MET A 50 -21.01 9.18 1.09
C MET A 50 -20.90 10.55 1.76
N ARG A 51 -21.15 10.64 3.08
CA ARG A 51 -20.99 11.89 3.83
C ARG A 51 -19.57 12.42 3.84
N TYR A 52 -18.56 11.51 3.85
CA TYR A 52 -17.16 11.85 3.99
C TYR A 52 -16.31 11.56 2.75
N GLN A 53 -16.92 11.18 1.63
CA GLN A 53 -16.26 10.83 0.37
C GLN A 53 -15.34 11.93 -0.18
N HIS A 54 -15.59 13.19 0.14
CA HIS A 54 -14.79 14.34 -0.27
C HIS A 54 -13.56 14.59 0.61
N CYS A 55 -13.47 13.93 1.77
CA CYS A 55 -12.38 14.10 2.73
C CYS A 55 -11.12 13.40 2.23
N ARG A 56 -10.08 14.16 1.91
CA ARG A 56 -8.85 13.64 1.31
C ARG A 56 -7.59 13.99 2.08
N SER A 57 -7.67 14.89 3.05
CA SER A 57 -6.53 15.35 3.83
C SER A 57 -6.74 15.00 5.30
N PHE A 58 -5.78 14.30 5.86
CA PHE A 58 -5.77 13.87 7.26
C PHE A 58 -4.39 14.11 7.85
N PRO A 59 -4.28 14.53 9.13
CA PRO A 59 -3.00 14.70 9.79
C PRO A 59 -2.20 13.39 9.81
N ALA A 60 -0.92 13.48 9.51
CA ALA A 60 0.01 12.37 9.76
C ALA A 60 0.30 12.27 11.25
N LEU A 61 0.04 11.11 11.85
CA LEU A 61 0.36 10.80 13.25
C LEU A 61 1.76 10.21 13.38
N LEU A 62 2.18 9.40 12.40
CA LEU A 62 3.52 8.85 12.27
C LEU A 62 3.97 8.98 10.82
N GLY A 63 5.22 9.35 10.62
CA GLY A 63 5.81 9.55 9.30
C GLY A 63 7.23 9.02 9.20
N THR A 64 7.68 8.85 7.96
CA THR A 64 9.02 8.35 7.63
C THR A 64 9.69 9.25 6.58
N PRO A 65 9.92 10.54 6.87
CA PRO A 65 10.38 11.50 5.86
C PRO A 65 11.74 11.13 5.23
N GLY A 66 12.59 10.44 5.97
CA GLY A 66 13.90 9.99 5.48
C GLY A 66 13.93 8.62 4.79
N LYS A 67 12.79 7.95 4.63
CA LYS A 67 12.74 6.54 4.14
C LYS A 67 13.40 6.36 2.77
N CYS A 68 13.23 7.30 1.87
CA CYS A 68 13.81 7.26 0.53
C CYS A 68 15.05 8.18 0.36
N GLY A 69 15.58 8.73 1.45
CA GLY A 69 16.68 9.71 1.36
C GLY A 69 16.25 11.08 0.81
N GLY A 70 14.96 11.41 0.93
CA GLY A 70 14.37 12.63 0.37
C GLY A 70 14.24 12.59 -1.16
N PRO A 71 13.85 13.71 -1.79
CA PRO A 71 13.68 13.79 -3.24
C PRO A 71 14.95 13.41 -4.02
N GLU A 72 16.12 13.84 -3.56
CA GLU A 72 17.41 13.58 -4.22
C GLU A 72 17.87 12.12 -4.08
N GLY A 73 17.62 11.48 -2.93
CA GLY A 73 17.98 10.09 -2.68
C GLY A 73 16.99 9.08 -3.26
N SER A 74 15.76 9.48 -3.50
CA SER A 74 14.68 8.58 -3.92
C SER A 74 14.91 7.86 -5.26
N PRO A 75 15.64 8.38 -6.27
CA PRO A 75 15.97 7.63 -7.49
C PRO A 75 16.85 6.40 -7.25
N ASN A 76 17.54 6.32 -6.11
CA ASN A 76 18.32 5.16 -5.72
C ASN A 76 17.46 4.00 -5.24
N ILE A 77 16.21 4.28 -4.82
CA ILE A 77 15.28 3.23 -4.39
C ILE A 77 14.71 2.54 -5.62
N PHE A 78 15.11 1.28 -5.80
CA PHE A 78 14.62 0.47 -6.92
C PHE A 78 13.20 -0.03 -6.68
N LEU A 79 12.90 -0.54 -5.49
CA LEU A 79 11.60 -1.09 -5.13
C LEU A 79 11.16 -0.56 -3.77
N LEU A 80 10.01 0.09 -3.72
CA LEU A 80 9.30 0.45 -2.49
C LEU A 80 8.14 -0.53 -2.28
N LEU A 81 8.17 -1.23 -1.14
CA LEU A 81 7.07 -2.08 -0.69
C LEU A 81 6.10 -1.22 0.13
N ALA A 82 4.95 -0.90 -0.45
CA ALA A 82 3.87 -0.14 0.18
C ALA A 82 2.77 -1.10 0.65
N ILE A 83 2.75 -1.40 1.95
CA ILE A 83 1.96 -2.50 2.52
C ILE A 83 0.81 -1.95 3.33
N LYS A 84 -0.41 -2.13 2.87
CA LYS A 84 -1.62 -1.77 3.61
C LYS A 84 -1.78 -2.70 4.81
N SER A 85 -1.89 -2.14 6.00
CA SER A 85 -2.04 -2.89 7.25
C SER A 85 -3.11 -2.23 8.13
N LEU A 86 -3.55 -2.95 9.16
CA LEU A 86 -4.41 -2.42 10.20
C LEU A 86 -3.61 -2.22 11.50
N PRO A 87 -4.01 -1.29 12.37
CA PRO A 87 -3.32 -1.09 13.65
C PRO A 87 -3.14 -2.36 14.48
N VAL A 88 -4.11 -3.28 14.43
CA VAL A 88 -4.11 -4.53 15.19
C VAL A 88 -3.16 -5.60 14.62
N ASN A 89 -2.75 -5.49 13.36
CA ASN A 89 -2.00 -6.53 12.63
C ASN A 89 -0.49 -6.51 12.92
N TYR A 90 -0.09 -6.34 14.18
CA TYR A 90 1.32 -6.32 14.59
C TYR A 90 2.09 -7.56 14.13
N GLU A 91 1.54 -8.76 14.37
CA GLU A 91 2.20 -10.02 14.00
C GLU A 91 2.44 -10.15 12.49
N ARG A 92 1.51 -9.66 11.67
CA ARG A 92 1.68 -9.61 10.20
C ARG A 92 2.83 -8.69 9.82
N ARG A 93 2.92 -7.50 10.39
CA ARG A 93 4.03 -6.58 10.12
C ARG A 93 5.37 -7.17 10.56
N GLU A 94 5.42 -7.83 11.72
CA GLU A 94 6.64 -8.47 12.22
C GLU A 94 7.14 -9.59 11.30
N VAL A 95 6.25 -10.47 10.86
CA VAL A 95 6.67 -11.56 9.96
C VAL A 95 7.10 -11.02 8.60
N ILE A 96 6.43 -9.99 8.08
CA ILE A 96 6.82 -9.34 6.82
C ILE A 96 8.21 -8.70 6.96
N ARG A 97 8.52 -8.02 8.06
CA ARG A 97 9.86 -7.45 8.33
C ARG A 97 10.95 -8.50 8.30
N LYS A 98 10.65 -9.70 8.79
CA LYS A 98 11.60 -10.83 8.89
C LYS A 98 11.68 -11.69 7.62
N THR A 99 10.76 -11.51 6.68
CA THR A 99 10.65 -12.33 5.47
C THR A 99 10.73 -11.47 4.20
N TRP A 100 9.74 -11.53 3.36
CA TRP A 100 9.72 -10.91 2.06
C TRP A 100 9.81 -9.37 2.06
N GLY A 101 9.42 -8.74 3.16
CA GLY A 101 9.50 -7.29 3.33
C GLY A 101 10.83 -6.78 3.87
N GLN A 102 11.88 -7.58 3.96
CA GLN A 102 13.20 -7.14 4.42
C GLN A 102 13.72 -5.97 3.58
N GLU A 103 14.15 -4.90 4.26
CA GLU A 103 14.90 -3.82 3.62
C GLU A 103 16.33 -4.29 3.38
N ARG A 104 16.71 -4.39 2.12
CA ARG A 104 18.00 -4.94 1.70
C ARG A 104 18.38 -4.49 0.30
N THR A 105 19.58 -4.84 -0.10
CA THR A 105 20.00 -4.74 -1.49
C THR A 105 20.00 -6.15 -2.11
N PHE A 106 19.32 -6.29 -3.24
CA PHE A 106 19.31 -7.53 -4.01
C PHE A 106 19.70 -7.26 -5.46
N LYS A 107 20.75 -7.88 -5.96
CA LYS A 107 21.31 -7.66 -7.31
C LYS A 107 21.52 -6.17 -7.65
N GLY A 108 21.94 -5.36 -6.67
CA GLY A 108 22.10 -3.91 -6.83
C GLY A 108 20.82 -3.10 -6.67
N ALA A 109 19.66 -3.72 -6.53
CA ALA A 109 18.39 -3.05 -6.28
C ALA A 109 18.22 -2.76 -4.79
N PHE A 110 18.07 -1.47 -4.41
CA PHE A 110 17.71 -1.07 -3.06
C PHE A 110 16.21 -1.25 -2.84
N ILE A 111 15.85 -2.05 -1.83
CA ILE A 111 14.48 -2.34 -1.43
C ILE A 111 14.18 -1.63 -0.12
N ARG A 112 13.07 -0.88 -0.08
CA ARG A 112 12.55 -0.22 1.13
C ARG A 112 11.10 -0.60 1.35
N ARG A 113 10.63 -0.41 2.58
CA ARG A 113 9.29 -0.81 3.02
C ARG A 113 8.63 0.31 3.82
N VAL A 114 7.31 0.46 3.63
CA VAL A 114 6.43 1.26 4.49
C VAL A 114 5.12 0.53 4.73
N PHE A 115 4.63 0.59 5.98
CA PHE A 115 3.29 0.10 6.33
C PHE A 115 2.32 1.28 6.39
N LEU A 116 1.22 1.17 5.67
CA LEU A 116 0.18 2.19 5.56
C LEU A 116 -0.94 1.88 6.56
N VAL A 117 -1.16 2.76 7.52
CA VAL A 117 -2.07 2.49 8.65
C VAL A 117 -2.92 3.72 8.95
N GLY A 118 -4.16 3.52 9.35
CA GLY A 118 -5.01 4.54 9.96
C GLY A 118 -5.09 4.39 11.48
N VAL A 119 -6.18 4.83 12.08
CA VAL A 119 -6.50 4.67 13.50
C VAL A 119 -7.55 3.56 13.66
N ALA A 120 -7.42 2.74 14.71
CA ALA A 120 -8.39 1.69 14.97
C ALA A 120 -9.81 2.28 15.12
N PRO A 121 -10.84 1.65 14.50
CA PRO A 121 -12.22 2.13 14.58
C PRO A 121 -12.78 2.16 16.00
N SER A 122 -12.33 1.24 16.86
CA SER A 122 -12.69 1.18 18.28
C SER A 122 -11.89 2.22 19.08
N THR A 123 -12.57 3.20 19.66
CA THR A 123 -11.95 4.21 20.54
C THR A 123 -11.27 3.59 21.76
N ARG A 124 -11.79 2.45 22.25
CA ARG A 124 -11.24 1.70 23.38
C ARG A 124 -9.83 1.19 23.12
N ASP A 125 -9.57 0.73 21.90
CA ASP A 125 -8.30 0.11 21.52
C ASP A 125 -7.36 1.10 20.81
N ALA A 126 -7.89 2.17 20.23
CA ALA A 126 -7.12 3.15 19.46
C ALA A 126 -5.91 3.68 20.22
N LYS A 127 -6.08 4.04 21.51
CA LYS A 127 -4.97 4.56 22.34
C LYS A 127 -3.84 3.55 22.51
N LYS A 128 -4.18 2.28 22.77
CA LYS A 128 -3.20 1.19 22.95
C LYS A 128 -2.49 0.87 21.65
N LEU A 129 -3.26 0.72 20.57
CA LEU A 129 -2.71 0.38 19.26
C LEU A 129 -1.87 1.52 18.67
N ASN A 130 -2.28 2.78 18.87
CA ASN A 130 -1.44 3.92 18.51
C ASN A 130 -0.15 3.96 19.35
N GLY A 131 -0.20 3.49 20.62
CA GLY A 131 0.99 3.29 21.45
C GLY A 131 1.94 2.26 20.85
N LEU A 132 1.41 1.11 20.42
CA LEU A 132 2.16 0.04 19.77
C LEU A 132 2.80 0.52 18.46
N LEU A 133 2.05 1.19 17.61
CA LEU A 133 2.56 1.74 16.35
C LEU A 133 3.69 2.75 16.57
N ARG A 134 3.64 3.56 17.64
CA ARG A 134 4.77 4.45 18.01
C ARG A 134 6.01 3.69 18.45
N LEU A 135 5.86 2.53 19.11
CA LEU A 135 6.99 1.65 19.43
C LEU A 135 7.61 1.08 18.16
N GLU A 136 6.80 0.52 17.29
CA GLU A 136 7.24 0.00 15.98
C GLU A 136 7.94 1.09 15.15
N GLN A 137 7.39 2.31 15.10
CA GLN A 137 8.00 3.41 14.35
C GLN A 137 9.39 3.79 14.90
N ARG A 138 9.57 3.78 16.23
CA ARG A 138 10.89 4.07 16.84
C ARG A 138 11.91 2.99 16.55
N GLU A 139 11.48 1.72 16.49
CA GLU A 139 12.36 0.59 16.28
C GLU A 139 12.72 0.40 14.79
N HIS A 140 11.73 0.54 13.89
CA HIS A 140 11.88 0.16 12.50
C HIS A 140 11.82 1.33 11.51
N GLY A 141 11.24 2.48 11.88
CA GLY A 141 11.13 3.64 11.02
C GLY A 141 10.37 3.38 9.71
N ASP A 142 9.32 2.55 9.75
CA ASP A 142 8.62 2.06 8.56
C ASP A 142 7.09 2.19 8.59
N VAL A 143 6.55 2.93 9.56
CA VAL A 143 5.11 3.12 9.72
C VAL A 143 4.68 4.52 9.24
N LEU A 144 3.74 4.57 8.31
CA LEU A 144 2.99 5.77 7.93
C LEU A 144 1.59 5.66 8.52
N GLN A 145 1.28 6.51 9.50
CA GLN A 145 -0.03 6.53 10.13
C GLN A 145 -0.70 7.88 9.94
N TRP A 146 -1.96 7.88 9.51
CA TRP A 146 -2.81 9.08 9.40
C TRP A 146 -4.03 9.00 10.33
N ASP A 147 -4.54 10.16 10.73
CA ASP A 147 -5.68 10.28 11.65
C ASP A 147 -7.03 10.10 10.94
N PHE A 148 -7.24 8.92 10.35
CA PHE A 148 -8.54 8.49 9.82
C PHE A 148 -8.91 7.10 10.35
N ARG A 149 -10.21 6.78 10.42
CA ARG A 149 -10.68 5.46 10.86
C ARG A 149 -10.31 4.40 9.83
N ASP A 150 -9.46 3.44 10.23
CA ASP A 150 -8.97 2.38 9.34
C ASP A 150 -10.02 1.28 9.16
N THR A 151 -10.78 1.40 8.09
CA THR A 151 -11.85 0.47 7.71
C THR A 151 -11.73 0.08 6.25
N PHE A 152 -12.43 -0.99 5.86
CA PHE A 152 -12.50 -1.42 4.47
C PHE A 152 -12.93 -0.29 3.51
N PHE A 153 -13.89 0.56 3.91
CA PHE A 153 -14.38 1.66 3.08
C PHE A 153 -13.40 2.83 2.95
N ASN A 154 -12.36 2.88 3.78
CA ASN A 154 -11.32 3.91 3.75
C ASN A 154 -9.99 3.41 3.11
N LEU A 155 -9.99 2.24 2.46
CA LEU A 155 -8.79 1.73 1.76
C LEU A 155 -8.36 2.67 0.62
N THR A 156 -9.32 3.22 -0.14
CA THR A 156 -9.01 4.21 -1.18
C THR A 156 -8.44 5.50 -0.60
N LEU A 157 -8.96 5.96 0.53
CA LEU A 157 -8.39 7.11 1.24
C LEU A 157 -6.93 6.83 1.65
N LYS A 158 -6.67 5.65 2.23
CA LYS A 158 -5.32 5.19 2.57
C LYS A 158 -4.39 5.22 1.35
N GLN A 159 -4.86 4.77 0.21
CA GLN A 159 -4.13 4.78 -1.05
C GLN A 159 -3.83 6.21 -1.52
N VAL A 160 -4.80 7.11 -1.48
CA VAL A 160 -4.62 8.52 -1.87
C VAL A 160 -3.62 9.24 -0.96
N LEU A 161 -3.71 9.03 0.36
CA LEU A 161 -2.75 9.58 1.31
C LEU A 161 -1.33 9.04 1.10
N PHE A 162 -1.20 7.76 0.76
CA PHE A 162 0.09 7.18 0.39
C PHE A 162 0.67 7.82 -0.87
N HIS A 163 -0.13 8.01 -1.93
CA HIS A 163 0.37 8.65 -3.15
C HIS A 163 0.80 10.10 -2.92
N ALA A 164 0.10 10.85 -2.06
CA ALA A 164 0.51 12.20 -1.68
C ALA A 164 1.86 12.17 -0.94
N TRP A 165 2.04 11.25 0.02
CA TRP A 165 3.30 11.05 0.72
C TRP A 165 4.43 10.64 -0.25
N LEU A 166 4.12 9.77 -1.23
CA LEU A 166 5.09 9.30 -2.23
C LEU A 166 5.62 10.46 -3.10
N GLU A 167 4.73 11.36 -3.54
CA GLU A 167 5.10 12.55 -4.31
C GLU A 167 6.04 13.48 -3.53
N GLU A 168 5.83 13.62 -2.22
CA GLU A 168 6.60 14.51 -1.37
C GLU A 168 7.96 13.91 -0.95
N HIS A 169 7.99 12.62 -0.58
CA HIS A 169 9.15 12.02 0.08
C HIS A 169 9.93 11.03 -0.78
N CYS A 170 9.30 10.44 -1.80
CA CYS A 170 9.89 9.41 -2.66
C CYS A 170 9.59 9.61 -4.16
N PRO A 171 9.68 10.85 -4.72
CA PRO A 171 9.24 11.14 -6.09
C PRO A 171 10.01 10.38 -7.17
N GLY A 172 11.24 9.97 -6.90
CA GLY A 172 12.13 9.28 -7.83
C GLY A 172 12.14 7.76 -7.72
N VAL A 173 11.33 7.15 -6.85
CA VAL A 173 11.28 5.69 -6.71
C VAL A 173 10.93 5.03 -8.05
N ARG A 174 11.65 3.94 -8.40
CA ARG A 174 11.51 3.33 -9.72
C ARG A 174 10.28 2.43 -9.83
N PHE A 175 10.08 1.56 -8.84
CA PHE A 175 8.95 0.63 -8.80
C PHE A 175 8.32 0.61 -7.40
N ILE A 176 7.01 0.42 -7.36
CA ILE A 176 6.22 0.27 -6.13
C ILE A 176 5.47 -1.06 -6.20
N PHE A 177 5.69 -1.93 -5.23
CA PHE A 177 4.77 -3.03 -4.97
C PHE A 177 3.76 -2.56 -3.93
N ASN A 178 2.51 -2.44 -4.33
CA ASN A 178 1.40 -2.07 -3.45
C ASN A 178 0.56 -3.30 -3.15
N GLY A 179 0.44 -3.66 -1.87
CA GLY A 179 -0.25 -4.88 -1.46
C GLY A 179 -0.79 -4.83 -0.04
N ASP A 180 -1.50 -5.89 0.35
CA ASP A 180 -2.05 -6.09 1.68
C ASP A 180 -1.06 -6.87 2.58
N ASP A 181 -1.26 -6.83 3.89
CA ASP A 181 -0.38 -7.51 4.85
C ASP A 181 -0.66 -9.01 5.01
N ASP A 182 -1.58 -9.57 4.21
CA ASP A 182 -1.84 -11.00 4.10
C ASP A 182 -1.43 -11.60 2.74
N VAL A 183 -0.50 -10.93 2.07
CA VAL A 183 0.10 -11.38 0.82
C VAL A 183 1.50 -11.93 1.08
N PHE A 184 1.79 -13.11 0.53
CA PHE A 184 3.15 -13.59 0.40
C PHE A 184 3.76 -13.05 -0.89
N VAL A 185 4.94 -12.43 -0.80
CA VAL A 185 5.64 -11.84 -1.96
C VAL A 185 7.02 -12.48 -2.12
N ASN A 186 7.29 -13.05 -3.28
CA ASN A 186 8.66 -13.40 -3.65
C ASN A 186 9.35 -12.14 -4.17
N THR A 187 9.88 -11.34 -3.25
CA THR A 187 10.49 -10.04 -3.53
C THR A 187 11.68 -10.16 -4.50
N ASP A 188 12.39 -11.27 -4.46
CA ASP A 188 13.50 -11.55 -5.39
C ASP A 188 12.99 -11.64 -6.83
N ASN A 189 11.88 -12.33 -7.04
CA ASN A 189 11.26 -12.45 -8.36
C ASN A 189 10.64 -11.13 -8.82
N VAL A 190 10.03 -10.37 -7.90
CA VAL A 190 9.54 -9.02 -8.22
C VAL A 190 10.67 -8.13 -8.73
N VAL A 191 11.83 -8.14 -8.07
CA VAL A 191 13.01 -7.38 -8.52
C VAL A 191 13.51 -7.89 -9.86
N ARG A 192 13.64 -9.22 -10.06
CA ARG A 192 14.07 -9.79 -11.35
C ARG A 192 13.14 -9.40 -12.49
N PHE A 193 11.83 -9.46 -12.27
CA PHE A 193 10.81 -9.05 -13.24
C PHE A 193 10.94 -7.56 -13.56
N ALA A 194 11.02 -6.69 -12.55
CA ALA A 194 11.16 -5.25 -12.73
C ALA A 194 12.45 -4.87 -13.46
N MET A 195 13.56 -5.58 -13.21
CA MET A 195 14.83 -5.39 -13.95
C MET A 195 14.73 -5.81 -15.41
N ALA A 196 13.94 -6.84 -15.71
CA ALA A 196 13.75 -7.31 -17.08
C ALA A 196 12.89 -6.37 -17.93
N THR A 197 12.09 -5.51 -17.30
CA THR A 197 11.28 -4.49 -17.98
C THR A 197 12.09 -3.20 -18.17
N GLN A 198 13.05 -3.21 -19.12
CA GLN A 198 13.93 -2.06 -19.38
C GLN A 198 13.14 -0.80 -19.76
N GLY A 199 13.47 0.33 -19.11
CA GLY A 199 12.80 1.61 -19.33
C GLY A 199 11.40 1.76 -18.72
N ALA A 200 10.83 0.70 -18.14
CA ALA A 200 9.47 0.73 -17.60
C ALA A 200 9.30 1.68 -16.40
N GLN A 201 10.39 2.04 -15.70
CA GLN A 201 10.32 3.01 -14.60
C GLN A 201 9.88 4.41 -15.07
N GLU A 202 10.14 4.76 -16.32
CA GLU A 202 9.78 6.04 -16.95
C GLU A 202 8.55 5.94 -17.86
N GLN A 203 7.99 4.73 -17.98
CA GLN A 203 6.81 4.42 -18.76
C GLN A 203 5.72 3.80 -17.90
N HIS A 204 4.53 3.71 -18.45
CA HIS A 204 3.43 3.04 -17.78
C HIS A 204 3.71 1.55 -17.60
N LEU A 205 3.68 1.11 -16.34
CA LEU A 205 3.62 -0.29 -15.93
C LEU A 205 2.69 -0.41 -14.74
N MET A 206 1.63 -1.19 -14.86
CA MET A 206 0.87 -1.73 -13.74
C MET A 206 0.53 -3.16 -14.06
N VAL A 207 1.03 -4.10 -13.25
CA VAL A 207 0.81 -5.54 -13.41
C VAL A 207 0.28 -6.15 -12.13
N GLY A 208 -0.68 -7.05 -12.29
CA GLY A 208 -1.32 -7.76 -11.19
C GLY A 208 -2.14 -8.93 -11.73
N GLN A 209 -3.09 -9.42 -10.94
CA GLN A 209 -4.14 -10.27 -11.47
C GLN A 209 -5.21 -9.37 -12.10
N LEU A 210 -5.17 -9.27 -13.43
CA LEU A 210 -6.10 -8.42 -14.20
C LEU A 210 -7.53 -8.96 -14.11
N LEU A 211 -8.44 -8.08 -13.77
CA LEU A 211 -9.88 -8.31 -13.75
C LEU A 211 -10.56 -7.40 -14.78
N VAL A 212 -11.27 -8.02 -15.71
CA VAL A 212 -12.01 -7.34 -16.78
C VAL A 212 -13.48 -7.74 -16.73
N ASN A 213 -14.35 -6.88 -17.20
CA ASN A 213 -15.81 -7.13 -17.27
C ASN A 213 -16.47 -7.43 -15.91
N ASN A 214 -15.82 -7.08 -14.79
CA ASN A 214 -16.42 -7.24 -13.47
C ASN A 214 -17.56 -6.24 -13.27
N VAL A 215 -18.56 -6.67 -12.51
CA VAL A 215 -19.77 -5.89 -12.22
C VAL A 215 -19.82 -5.46 -10.75
N PRO A 216 -20.38 -4.29 -10.44
CA PRO A 216 -20.59 -3.87 -9.06
C PRO A 216 -21.49 -4.84 -8.30
N VAL A 217 -21.08 -5.23 -7.11
CA VAL A 217 -21.89 -6.08 -6.24
C VAL A 217 -23.06 -5.27 -5.69
N ARG A 218 -24.30 -5.60 -6.12
CA ARG A 218 -25.53 -4.91 -5.71
C ARG A 218 -26.23 -5.55 -4.50
N LEU A 219 -25.65 -6.62 -3.95
CA LEU A 219 -26.19 -7.33 -2.80
C LEU A 219 -25.82 -6.57 -1.49
N ARG A 220 -26.79 -5.99 -0.82
CA ARG A 220 -26.61 -5.11 0.36
C ARG A 220 -25.84 -5.72 1.53
N ARG A 221 -25.92 -7.04 1.73
CA ARG A 221 -25.21 -7.76 2.80
C ARG A 221 -23.73 -8.02 2.49
N SER A 222 -23.31 -7.81 1.25
CA SER A 222 -21.91 -7.98 0.86
C SER A 222 -21.06 -6.82 1.37
N LYS A 223 -19.85 -7.11 1.88
CA LYS A 223 -18.87 -6.08 2.20
C LYS A 223 -18.43 -5.28 0.95
N TYR A 224 -18.60 -5.86 -0.24
CA TYR A 224 -18.32 -5.23 -1.53
C TYR A 224 -19.53 -4.53 -2.14
N PHE A 225 -20.58 -4.29 -1.37
CA PHE A 225 -21.78 -3.64 -1.85
C PHE A 225 -21.50 -2.22 -2.34
N VAL A 226 -21.80 -1.97 -3.60
CA VAL A 226 -21.74 -0.65 -4.24
C VAL A 226 -23.13 -0.30 -4.76
N PRO A 227 -23.83 0.70 -4.20
CA PRO A 227 -25.14 1.12 -4.70
C PRO A 227 -25.01 1.95 -5.98
N THR A 228 -26.10 2.06 -6.73
CA THR A 228 -26.16 2.87 -7.97
C THR A 228 -25.86 4.34 -7.73
N GLN A 229 -26.14 4.85 -6.52
CA GLN A 229 -25.81 6.22 -6.11
C GLN A 229 -24.30 6.53 -6.10
N LEU A 230 -23.46 5.51 -5.89
CA LEU A 230 -21.98 5.64 -5.95
C LEU A 230 -21.44 5.33 -7.35
N LEU A 231 -22.07 4.43 -8.06
CA LEU A 231 -21.68 4.05 -9.43
C LEU A 231 -22.92 3.59 -10.20
N ALA A 232 -23.35 4.41 -11.14
CA ALA A 232 -24.47 4.05 -12.01
C ALA A 232 -24.10 3.01 -13.07
N SER A 233 -22.82 2.95 -13.48
CA SER A 233 -22.32 1.97 -14.44
C SER A 233 -22.57 0.54 -13.96
N GLU A 234 -22.88 -0.33 -14.89
CA GLU A 234 -23.06 -1.78 -14.67
C GLU A 234 -21.72 -2.54 -14.68
N ARG A 235 -20.63 -1.88 -15.05
CA ARG A 235 -19.30 -2.51 -15.14
C ARG A 235 -18.24 -1.61 -14.52
N TYR A 236 -17.21 -2.26 -13.97
CA TYR A 236 -15.97 -1.61 -13.58
C TYR A 236 -15.03 -1.47 -14.78
N PRO A 237 -14.15 -0.45 -14.79
CA PRO A 237 -13.02 -0.44 -15.71
C PRO A 237 -12.11 -1.65 -15.43
N PRO A 238 -11.22 -2.03 -16.35
CA PRO A 238 -10.17 -3.00 -16.07
C PRO A 238 -9.30 -2.57 -14.88
N TYR A 239 -9.03 -3.50 -13.95
CA TYR A 239 -8.21 -3.21 -12.76
C TYR A 239 -7.42 -4.46 -12.32
N CYS A 240 -6.34 -4.26 -11.58
CA CYS A 240 -5.66 -5.34 -10.89
C CYS A 240 -6.39 -5.67 -9.59
N GLY A 241 -6.74 -6.94 -9.38
CA GLY A 241 -7.42 -7.38 -8.16
C GLY A 241 -6.61 -7.08 -6.91
N GLY A 242 -7.33 -6.84 -5.81
CA GLY A 242 -6.75 -6.57 -4.50
C GLY A 242 -5.80 -7.66 -4.01
N GLY A 243 -4.95 -7.31 -3.07
CA GLY A 243 -3.93 -8.18 -2.50
C GLY A 243 -2.52 -7.76 -2.93
N GLY A 244 -2.26 -7.50 -4.21
CA GLY A 244 -0.95 -7.02 -4.62
C GLY A 244 -0.80 -6.73 -6.10
N MET A 245 -0.10 -5.64 -6.40
CA MET A 245 0.25 -5.23 -7.76
C MET A 245 1.59 -4.51 -7.77
N LEU A 246 2.30 -4.61 -8.89
CA LEU A 246 3.53 -3.88 -9.14
C LEU A 246 3.25 -2.75 -10.12
N MET A 247 3.71 -1.54 -9.81
CA MET A 247 3.62 -0.40 -10.71
C MET A 247 4.96 0.34 -10.83
N SER A 248 5.17 1.02 -11.95
CA SER A 248 6.30 1.95 -12.11
C SER A 248 6.05 3.24 -11.34
N GLY A 249 7.13 3.96 -11.01
CA GLY A 249 7.04 5.30 -10.43
C GLY A 249 6.28 6.28 -11.34
N PHE A 250 6.42 6.13 -12.67
CA PHE A 250 5.62 6.88 -13.63
C PHE A 250 4.11 6.65 -13.41
N THR A 251 3.70 5.39 -13.36
CA THR A 251 2.28 5.03 -13.16
C THR A 251 1.75 5.55 -11.82
N ALA A 252 2.54 5.46 -10.75
CA ALA A 252 2.16 6.00 -9.45
C ALA A 252 1.89 7.51 -9.49
N ARG A 253 2.72 8.28 -10.21
CA ARG A 253 2.50 9.73 -10.43
C ARG A 253 1.25 10.00 -11.27
N VAL A 254 0.98 9.20 -12.30
CA VAL A 254 -0.26 9.31 -13.09
C VAL A 254 -1.47 9.04 -12.21
N VAL A 255 -1.48 7.96 -11.43
CA VAL A 255 -2.56 7.63 -10.49
C VAL A 255 -2.80 8.76 -9.50
N SER A 256 -1.74 9.31 -8.90
CA SER A 256 -1.84 10.43 -7.98
C SER A 256 -2.50 11.64 -8.64
N ARG A 257 -2.05 12.03 -9.83
CA ARG A 257 -2.60 13.16 -10.59
C ARG A 257 -4.08 12.96 -10.89
N GLU A 258 -4.45 11.82 -11.50
CA GLU A 258 -5.83 11.56 -11.94
C GLU A 258 -6.79 11.38 -10.77
N SER A 259 -6.30 10.85 -9.66
CA SER A 259 -7.09 10.66 -8.43
C SER A 259 -7.70 11.96 -7.92
N ARG A 260 -7.03 13.10 -8.14
CA ARG A 260 -7.50 14.42 -7.67
C ARG A 260 -8.84 14.84 -8.29
N GLY A 261 -9.16 14.34 -9.47
CA GLY A 261 -10.40 14.64 -10.19
C GLY A 261 -11.42 13.49 -10.20
N ILE A 262 -11.23 12.45 -9.37
CA ILE A 262 -12.17 11.31 -9.25
C ILE A 262 -12.65 11.25 -7.80
N ALA A 263 -13.96 11.20 -7.57
CA ALA A 263 -14.52 11.03 -6.22
C ALA A 263 -14.00 9.73 -5.60
N LEU A 264 -13.69 9.72 -4.29
CA LEU A 264 -13.26 8.48 -3.62
C LEU A 264 -14.31 7.38 -3.83
N PHE A 265 -13.83 6.18 -4.02
CA PHE A 265 -14.65 5.00 -4.27
C PHE A 265 -14.36 3.94 -3.19
N PRO A 266 -15.33 3.15 -2.70
CA PRO A 266 -15.12 2.29 -1.54
C PRO A 266 -14.23 1.06 -1.80
N ILE A 267 -13.86 0.78 -3.04
CA ILE A 267 -13.01 -0.35 -3.45
C ILE A 267 -11.75 0.21 -4.10
N ASP A 268 -10.63 0.12 -3.40
CA ASP A 268 -9.37 0.80 -3.76
C ASP A 268 -8.73 0.28 -5.05
N ASP A 269 -8.78 -1.01 -5.31
CA ASP A 269 -8.27 -1.61 -6.55
C ASP A 269 -9.09 -1.17 -7.77
N VAL A 270 -10.42 -1.11 -7.67
CA VAL A 270 -11.28 -0.54 -8.72
C VAL A 270 -10.99 0.96 -8.90
N TYR A 271 -10.77 1.70 -7.81
CA TYR A 271 -10.42 3.12 -7.89
C TYR A 271 -9.12 3.37 -8.67
N LEU A 272 -8.10 2.52 -8.46
CA LEU A 272 -6.88 2.59 -9.26
C LEU A 272 -7.16 2.34 -10.75
N GLY A 273 -8.05 1.38 -11.06
CA GLY A 273 -8.54 1.16 -12.42
C GLY A 273 -9.22 2.39 -13.03
N MET A 274 -10.07 3.09 -12.24
CA MET A 274 -10.71 4.35 -12.67
C MET A 274 -9.67 5.45 -12.96
N CYS A 275 -8.60 5.53 -12.18
CA CYS A 275 -7.51 6.48 -12.42
C CYS A 275 -6.77 6.17 -13.72
N LEU A 276 -6.49 4.90 -13.99
CA LEU A 276 -5.86 4.48 -15.25
C LEU A 276 -6.75 4.74 -16.45
N GLU A 277 -8.03 4.36 -16.38
CA GLU A 277 -9.01 4.60 -17.46
C GLU A 277 -9.08 6.08 -17.83
N LYS A 278 -9.15 6.98 -16.83
CA LYS A 278 -9.14 8.43 -17.05
C LYS A 278 -7.86 8.92 -17.73
N ALA A 279 -6.73 8.27 -17.46
CA ALA A 279 -5.45 8.57 -18.11
C ALA A 279 -5.30 7.92 -19.50
N GLY A 280 -6.28 7.12 -19.96
CA GLY A 280 -6.16 6.35 -21.20
C GLY A 280 -5.14 5.20 -21.10
N LEU A 281 -4.88 4.68 -19.89
CA LEU A 281 -3.94 3.60 -19.61
C LEU A 281 -4.68 2.33 -19.17
N LEU A 282 -4.07 1.17 -19.38
CA LEU A 282 -4.64 -0.12 -19.02
C LEU A 282 -3.66 -0.92 -18.15
N PRO A 283 -4.14 -1.56 -17.07
CA PRO A 283 -3.34 -2.50 -16.32
C PRO A 283 -3.13 -3.80 -17.12
N ALA A 284 -2.05 -4.52 -16.83
CA ALA A 284 -1.71 -5.78 -17.46
C ALA A 284 -1.80 -6.96 -16.47
N SER A 285 -2.00 -8.15 -17.01
CA SER A 285 -1.98 -9.39 -16.23
C SER A 285 -0.56 -9.92 -16.09
N HIS A 286 -0.24 -10.46 -14.91
CA HIS A 286 0.97 -11.25 -14.71
C HIS A 286 0.63 -12.59 -14.07
N ALA A 287 0.98 -13.70 -14.75
CA ALA A 287 0.64 -15.06 -14.31
C ALA A 287 1.20 -15.42 -12.93
N GLY A 288 2.29 -14.76 -12.52
CA GLY A 288 2.92 -14.94 -11.20
C GLY A 288 2.25 -14.19 -10.05
N ILE A 289 1.22 -13.37 -10.30
CA ILE A 289 0.46 -12.68 -9.24
C ILE A 289 -0.91 -13.33 -9.11
N ARG A 290 -1.17 -13.92 -7.93
CA ARG A 290 -2.35 -14.76 -7.66
C ARG A 290 -3.14 -14.20 -6.48
N THR A 291 -4.15 -13.37 -6.74
CA THR A 291 -4.99 -12.79 -5.68
C THR A 291 -6.13 -13.72 -5.23
N MET A 292 -6.45 -14.74 -6.02
CA MET A 292 -7.44 -15.77 -5.70
C MET A 292 -6.83 -17.04 -5.10
N GLY A 293 -5.53 -17.01 -4.81
CA GLY A 293 -4.77 -18.16 -4.34
C GLY A 293 -4.14 -18.98 -5.47
N VAL A 294 -3.43 -20.06 -5.11
CA VAL A 294 -2.80 -20.98 -6.07
C VAL A 294 -3.80 -22.05 -6.48
N GLY A 295 -4.15 -22.08 -7.76
CA GLY A 295 -4.89 -23.21 -8.34
C GLY A 295 -3.92 -24.37 -8.55
N VAL A 296 -4.07 -25.44 -7.77
CA VAL A 296 -3.28 -26.67 -7.91
C VAL A 296 -4.16 -27.82 -8.42
N LEU A 297 -3.54 -28.79 -9.06
CA LEU A 297 -4.23 -30.01 -9.48
C LEU A 297 -4.71 -30.79 -8.26
N ALA A 298 -5.79 -31.55 -8.41
CA ALA A 298 -6.26 -32.47 -7.39
C ALA A 298 -5.11 -33.41 -6.95
N ASN A 299 -5.00 -33.65 -5.65
CA ASN A 299 -3.95 -34.45 -5.01
C ASN A 299 -2.54 -33.82 -5.01
N THR A 300 -2.42 -32.53 -5.26
CA THR A 300 -1.15 -31.80 -5.11
C THR A 300 -1.23 -30.95 -3.83
N ASP A 301 -0.12 -30.87 -3.07
CA ASP A 301 -0.05 -30.00 -1.91
C ASP A 301 -0.14 -28.53 -2.35
N PRO A 302 -1.19 -27.78 -1.97
CA PRO A 302 -1.30 -26.36 -2.31
C PRO A 302 -0.20 -25.50 -1.65
N PHE A 303 0.53 -26.05 -0.67
CA PHE A 303 1.61 -25.36 0.05
C PHE A 303 3.00 -25.81 -0.42
N ASP A 304 3.12 -26.53 -1.55
CA ASP A 304 4.40 -26.94 -2.13
C ASP A 304 5.25 -25.72 -2.49
N PRO A 305 6.45 -25.52 -1.91
CA PRO A 305 7.30 -24.37 -2.16
C PRO A 305 7.75 -24.23 -3.62
N CYS A 306 7.74 -25.29 -4.39
CA CYS A 306 8.06 -25.24 -5.82
C CYS A 306 7.09 -24.38 -6.64
N TYR A 307 5.83 -24.24 -6.21
CA TYR A 307 4.92 -23.29 -6.84
C TYR A 307 5.30 -21.85 -6.52
N TYR A 308 5.59 -21.56 -5.25
CA TYR A 308 5.85 -20.20 -4.78
C TYR A 308 7.21 -19.67 -5.21
N ARG A 309 8.16 -20.58 -5.47
CA ARG A 309 9.50 -20.22 -5.97
C ARG A 309 9.45 -19.48 -7.31
N GLU A 310 8.45 -19.73 -8.15
CA GLU A 310 8.30 -19.12 -9.47
C GLU A 310 7.31 -17.95 -9.50
N LEU A 311 6.48 -17.81 -8.46
CA LEU A 311 5.47 -16.75 -8.38
C LEU A 311 6.06 -15.41 -7.91
N LEU A 312 5.33 -14.33 -8.13
CA LEU A 312 5.65 -12.99 -7.62
C LEU A 312 4.91 -12.70 -6.32
N ALA A 313 3.60 -12.97 -6.28
CA ALA A 313 2.78 -12.70 -5.11
C ALA A 313 1.56 -13.63 -5.03
N VAL A 314 1.20 -14.04 -3.81
CA VAL A 314 0.02 -14.86 -3.54
C VAL A 314 -0.72 -14.32 -2.33
N HIS A 315 -2.01 -14.11 -2.47
CA HIS A 315 -2.88 -13.57 -1.42
C HIS A 315 -3.37 -14.65 -0.45
N ARG A 316 -3.77 -14.23 0.76
CA ARG A 316 -4.39 -15.03 1.84
C ARG A 316 -3.42 -15.89 2.64
N PHE A 317 -2.24 -15.37 2.91
CA PHE A 317 -1.30 -15.98 3.86
C PHE A 317 -1.55 -15.49 5.29
N VAL A 318 -1.43 -16.41 6.23
CA VAL A 318 -1.32 -16.07 7.65
C VAL A 318 0.15 -15.97 8.09
N PRO A 319 0.46 -15.35 9.24
CA PRO A 319 1.85 -15.05 9.62
C PRO A 319 2.80 -16.26 9.61
N TYR A 320 2.39 -17.38 10.19
CA TYR A 320 3.25 -18.57 10.23
C TYR A 320 3.50 -19.18 8.84
N GLU A 321 2.51 -19.14 7.94
CA GLU A 321 2.67 -19.61 6.57
C GLU A 321 3.68 -18.75 5.80
N MET A 322 3.66 -17.43 6.00
CA MET A 322 4.65 -16.52 5.41
C MET A 322 6.07 -16.89 5.84
N ALA A 323 6.26 -17.16 7.14
CA ALA A 323 7.58 -17.51 7.69
C ALA A 323 8.07 -18.85 7.10
N VAL A 324 7.23 -19.87 7.12
CA VAL A 324 7.57 -21.22 6.63
C VAL A 324 7.83 -21.21 5.12
N MET A 325 6.95 -20.55 4.35
CA MET A 325 7.11 -20.48 2.89
C MET A 325 8.35 -19.68 2.49
N TRP A 326 8.61 -18.56 3.17
CA TRP A 326 9.81 -17.76 2.91
C TRP A 326 11.09 -18.59 3.08
N GLN A 327 11.18 -19.33 4.17
CA GLN A 327 12.32 -20.22 4.42
C GLN A 327 12.39 -21.35 3.39
N ALA A 328 11.25 -21.97 3.08
CA ALA A 328 11.20 -23.09 2.15
C ALA A 328 11.65 -22.73 0.72
N ILE A 329 11.23 -21.58 0.18
CA ILE A 329 11.66 -21.18 -1.19
C ILE A 329 13.13 -20.76 -1.27
N HIS A 330 13.76 -20.45 -0.13
CA HIS A 330 15.18 -20.09 -0.03
C HIS A 330 16.05 -21.26 0.44
N GLU A 331 15.48 -22.46 0.66
CA GLU A 331 16.26 -23.65 1.02
C GLU A 331 17.20 -24.02 -0.14
N PRO A 332 18.55 -24.02 0.08
CA PRO A 332 19.50 -24.28 -0.99
C PRO A 332 19.35 -25.66 -1.65
N ARG A 333 18.79 -26.63 -0.91
CA ARG A 333 18.60 -28.02 -1.37
C ARG A 333 17.20 -28.25 -1.95
N LEU A 334 16.38 -27.22 -2.11
CA LEU A 334 15.04 -27.37 -2.70
C LEU A 334 15.17 -27.83 -4.16
N LEU A 335 14.81 -29.08 -4.40
CA LEU A 335 14.75 -29.67 -5.72
C LEU A 335 13.31 -29.60 -6.23
N CYS A 336 13.08 -28.80 -7.26
CA CYS A 336 11.81 -28.75 -7.97
C CYS A 336 11.94 -29.51 -9.28
N SER A 337 11.14 -30.56 -9.47
CA SER A 337 11.02 -31.20 -10.77
C SER A 337 10.52 -30.17 -11.78
N ARG A 338 11.12 -30.09 -12.97
CA ARG A 338 10.60 -29.26 -14.07
C ARG A 338 9.19 -29.75 -14.38
N ARG A 339 8.20 -28.90 -14.14
CA ARG A 339 6.86 -29.19 -14.63
C ARG A 339 6.90 -29.03 -16.15
N VAL A 340 6.52 -30.08 -16.84
CA VAL A 340 6.13 -29.98 -18.25
C VAL A 340 4.85 -29.15 -18.23
N SER A 341 4.93 -27.93 -18.77
CA SER A 341 3.82 -26.99 -18.93
C SER A 341 2.77 -27.51 -19.90
#